data_82ae780cafea1714e53780ca29c18ba8
#
_entry.id   82ae780cafea1714e53780ca29c18ba8
#
_cell.length_a   1.000
_cell.length_b   1.000
_cell.length_c   1.000
_cell.angle_alpha   90.00
_cell.angle_beta   90.00
_cell.angle_gamma   90.00
#
_symmetry.space_group_name_H-M   'P 1'
#
loop_
_entity.id
_entity.type
_entity.pdbx_description
1 polymer ?
#
loop_
_entity_poly.entity_id
_entity_poly.type
_entity_poly.pdbx_seq_one_letter_code
_entity_poly.pdbx_strand_id
1 'polypeptide(L)'
;MTHADTPAADTDTLDTLRARAAELEQQVRSLSEQARTNLVLSELKAEAVRAGMVDLDGLKLLDPSSVTIGERGEVTGAATAMERFRRAKPWLFGGASSTTTAVPPPSQPPRAKRATDMTPEEYRAARAALVRRV
;
A
#
# COMPACT_ATOMS: atom_id res chain seq x y z
N MET A 1 52.15 -26.12 -50.40
CA MET A 1 50.85 -26.02 -49.72
C MET A 1 50.87 -24.90 -48.75
N THR A 2 50.43 -23.77 -49.19
CA THR A 2 50.27 -22.62 -48.35
C THR A 2 49.00 -22.77 -47.55
N HIS A 3 49.11 -23.07 -46.29
CA HIS A 3 48.02 -22.77 -45.39
C HIS A 3 47.83 -21.28 -45.38
N ALA A 4 46.89 -20.81 -46.16
CA ALA A 4 46.28 -19.52 -45.91
C ALA A 4 45.53 -19.64 -44.61
N ASP A 5 46.26 -19.44 -43.56
CA ASP A 5 45.69 -19.23 -42.25
C ASP A 5 44.78 -18.02 -42.38
N THR A 6 43.56 -18.21 -42.16
CA THR A 6 42.50 -17.26 -42.45
C THR A 6 42.42 -16.25 -41.31
N PRO A 7 43.11 -15.11 -41.33
CA PRO A 7 42.98 -14.12 -40.29
C PRO A 7 41.54 -13.53 -40.20
N ALA A 8 40.72 -13.71 -41.24
CA ALA A 8 39.35 -13.30 -41.28
C ALA A 8 38.45 -14.12 -40.36
N ALA A 9 38.68 -15.46 -40.22
CA ALA A 9 37.88 -16.27 -39.34
C ALA A 9 38.17 -15.99 -37.85
N ASP A 10 39.41 -15.61 -37.51
CA ASP A 10 39.81 -15.27 -36.16
C ASP A 10 39.26 -13.90 -35.74
N THR A 11 39.25 -12.93 -36.67
CA THR A 11 38.64 -11.59 -36.47
C THR A 11 37.12 -11.68 -36.30
N ASP A 12 36.44 -12.49 -37.12
CA ASP A 12 35.00 -12.73 -37.00
C ASP A 12 34.66 -13.39 -35.64
N THR A 13 35.49 -14.31 -35.17
CA THR A 13 35.32 -14.95 -33.86
C THR A 13 35.54 -13.98 -32.72
N LEU A 14 36.56 -13.10 -32.80
CA LEU A 14 36.82 -12.05 -31.82
C LEU A 14 35.71 -11.03 -31.79
N ASP A 15 35.19 -10.61 -32.94
CA ASP A 15 34.07 -9.66 -33.00
C ASP A 15 32.79 -10.28 -32.45
N THR A 16 32.53 -11.54 -32.71
CA THR A 16 31.40 -12.29 -32.11
C THR A 16 31.54 -12.39 -30.60
N LEU A 17 32.73 -12.68 -30.10
CA LEU A 17 33.00 -12.72 -28.65
C LEU A 17 32.84 -11.37 -27.98
N ARG A 18 33.30 -10.29 -28.62
CA ARG A 18 33.12 -8.91 -28.13
C ARG A 18 31.64 -8.53 -28.10
N ALA A 19 30.89 -8.84 -29.15
CA ALA A 19 29.45 -8.62 -29.19
C ALA A 19 28.74 -9.39 -28.08
N ARG A 20 29.13 -10.63 -27.85
CA ARG A 20 28.58 -11.45 -26.77
C ARG A 20 28.93 -10.91 -25.39
N ALA A 21 30.17 -10.47 -25.20
CA ALA A 21 30.60 -9.83 -23.95
C ALA A 21 29.78 -8.55 -23.67
N ALA A 22 29.61 -7.67 -24.67
CA ALA A 22 28.81 -6.47 -24.55
C ALA A 22 27.34 -6.77 -24.21
N GLU A 23 26.77 -7.79 -24.84
CA GLU A 23 25.41 -8.25 -24.55
C GLU A 23 25.28 -8.75 -23.11
N LEU A 24 26.22 -9.57 -22.65
CA LEU A 24 26.24 -10.08 -21.28
C LEU A 24 26.42 -8.96 -20.23
N GLU A 25 27.30 -7.99 -20.52
CA GLU A 25 27.44 -6.82 -19.65
C GLU A 25 26.14 -6.02 -19.55
N GLN A 26 25.43 -5.86 -20.65
CA GLN A 26 24.14 -5.19 -20.67
C GLN A 26 23.09 -5.96 -19.88
N GLN A 27 23.05 -7.29 -20.02
CA GLN A 27 22.17 -8.16 -19.23
C GLN A 27 22.47 -8.06 -17.75
N VAL A 28 23.73 -8.07 -17.34
CA VAL A 28 24.16 -7.92 -15.95
C VAL A 28 23.71 -6.57 -15.38
N ARG A 29 23.90 -5.48 -16.11
CA ARG A 29 23.43 -4.14 -15.69
C ARG A 29 21.91 -4.13 -15.50
N SER A 30 21.17 -4.61 -16.47
CA SER A 30 19.71 -4.68 -16.41
C SER A 30 19.22 -5.51 -15.23
N LEU A 31 19.80 -6.69 -15.01
CA LEU A 31 19.47 -7.55 -13.88
C LEU A 31 19.82 -6.90 -12.54
N SER A 32 20.96 -6.22 -12.46
CA SER A 32 21.35 -5.51 -11.23
C SER A 32 20.43 -4.36 -10.90
N GLU A 33 19.98 -3.59 -11.89
CA GLU A 33 19.00 -2.52 -11.72
C GLU A 33 17.63 -3.06 -11.29
N GLN A 34 17.17 -4.14 -11.90
CA GLN A 34 15.94 -4.82 -11.51
C GLN A 34 16.03 -5.34 -10.06
N ALA A 35 17.15 -5.94 -9.69
CA ALA A 35 17.38 -6.44 -8.34
C ALA A 35 17.35 -5.30 -7.31
N ARG A 36 17.98 -4.17 -7.61
CA ARG A 36 17.94 -2.96 -6.76
C ARG A 36 16.52 -2.44 -6.61
N THR A 37 15.79 -2.30 -7.70
CA THR A 37 14.40 -1.84 -7.67
C THR A 37 13.52 -2.78 -6.85
N ASN A 38 13.65 -4.08 -7.04
CA ASN A 38 12.92 -5.07 -6.28
C ASN A 38 13.25 -5.02 -4.78
N LEU A 39 14.51 -4.81 -4.44
CA LEU A 39 14.94 -4.68 -3.05
C LEU A 39 14.32 -3.45 -2.39
N VAL A 40 14.35 -2.28 -3.05
CA VAL A 40 13.69 -1.07 -2.57
C VAL A 40 12.19 -1.28 -2.38
N LEU A 41 11.53 -1.87 -3.36
CA LEU A 41 10.09 -2.13 -3.29
C LEU A 41 9.75 -3.11 -2.17
N SER A 42 10.56 -4.13 -1.94
CA SER A 42 10.34 -5.09 -0.85
C SER A 42 10.48 -4.44 0.52
N GLU A 43 11.48 -3.57 0.69
CA GLU A 43 11.67 -2.84 1.94
C GLU A 43 10.56 -1.82 2.18
N LEU A 44 10.16 -1.09 1.14
CA LEU A 44 9.01 -0.18 1.22
C LEU A 44 7.71 -0.90 1.57
N LYS A 45 7.49 -2.09 1.02
CA LYS A 45 6.33 -2.93 1.39
C LYS A 45 6.40 -3.35 2.86
N ALA A 46 7.57 -3.75 3.34
CA ALA A 46 7.75 -4.12 4.74
C ALA A 46 7.46 -2.93 5.67
N GLU A 47 7.98 -1.75 5.35
CA GLU A 47 7.71 -0.54 6.13
C GLU A 47 6.24 -0.09 6.04
N ALA A 48 5.60 -0.25 4.88
CA ALA A 48 4.18 0.02 4.71
C ALA A 48 3.30 -0.85 5.61
N VAL A 49 3.62 -2.13 5.71
CA VAL A 49 2.94 -3.06 6.62
C VAL A 49 3.16 -2.67 8.07
N ARG A 50 4.39 -2.32 8.46
CA ARG A 50 4.70 -1.84 9.82
C ARG A 50 3.97 -0.55 10.16
N ALA A 51 3.82 0.35 9.19
CA ALA A 51 3.10 1.61 9.34
C ALA A 51 1.57 1.45 9.35
N GLY A 52 1.05 0.27 9.07
CA GLY A 52 -0.39 -0.01 9.04
C GLY A 52 -1.09 0.45 7.76
N MET A 53 -0.39 0.43 6.63
CA MET A 53 -1.00 0.71 5.33
C MET A 53 -2.03 -0.36 4.99
N VAL A 54 -3.24 0.07 4.63
CA VAL A 54 -4.36 -0.81 4.30
C VAL A 54 -4.25 -1.35 2.89
N ASP A 55 -3.80 -0.52 1.96
CA ASP A 55 -3.66 -0.87 0.56
C ASP A 55 -2.23 -0.63 0.07
N LEU A 56 -1.52 -1.73 -0.19
CA LEU A 56 -0.14 -1.69 -0.68
C LEU A 56 -0.01 -1.14 -2.11
N ASP A 57 -1.08 -1.13 -2.89
CA ASP A 57 -1.08 -0.49 -4.21
C ASP A 57 -0.86 1.02 -4.13
N GLY A 58 -1.17 1.62 -2.98
CA GLY A 58 -0.83 3.01 -2.69
C GLY A 58 0.66 3.33 -2.73
N LEU A 59 1.55 2.34 -2.62
CA LEU A 59 3.00 2.52 -2.77
C LEU A 59 3.42 3.03 -4.14
N LYS A 60 2.60 2.84 -5.16
CA LYS A 60 2.84 3.38 -6.52
C LYS A 60 2.85 4.91 -6.53
N LEU A 61 2.26 5.54 -5.54
CA LEU A 61 2.22 6.99 -5.37
C LEU A 61 3.44 7.55 -4.61
N LEU A 62 4.26 6.67 -4.05
CA LEU A 62 5.47 7.05 -3.34
C LEU A 62 6.64 7.13 -4.31
N ASP A 63 7.42 8.22 -4.19
CA ASP A 63 8.62 8.40 -4.98
C ASP A 63 9.76 7.53 -4.40
N PRO A 64 10.26 6.54 -5.15
CA PRO A 64 11.33 5.67 -4.69
C PRO A 64 12.69 6.37 -4.61
N SER A 65 12.84 7.56 -5.17
CA SER A 65 14.10 8.32 -5.17
C SER A 65 14.53 8.79 -3.78
N SER A 66 13.60 8.80 -2.81
CA SER A 66 13.89 9.13 -1.41
C SER A 66 14.59 8.00 -0.65
N VAL A 67 14.70 6.83 -1.25
CA VAL A 67 15.30 5.64 -0.66
C VAL A 67 16.64 5.36 -1.33
N THR A 68 17.67 5.15 -0.53
CA THR A 68 19.01 4.85 -1.02
C THR A 68 19.42 3.42 -0.70
N ILE A 69 20.18 2.82 -1.61
CA ILE A 69 20.76 1.49 -1.43
C ILE A 69 22.26 1.68 -1.21
N GLY A 70 22.77 1.17 -0.10
CA GLY A 70 24.19 1.13 0.19
C GLY A 70 24.93 0.08 -0.65
N GLU A 71 26.26 0.12 -0.60
CA GLU A 71 27.11 -0.80 -1.36
C GLU A 71 26.93 -2.26 -0.97
N ARG A 72 26.51 -2.52 0.26
CA ARG A 72 26.24 -3.87 0.80
C ARG A 72 24.82 -4.34 0.56
N GLY A 73 24.00 -3.55 -0.16
CA GLY A 73 22.61 -3.84 -0.41
C GLY A 73 21.67 -3.44 0.72
N GLU A 74 22.15 -2.71 1.74
CA GLU A 74 21.28 -2.14 2.77
C GLU A 74 20.42 -1.03 2.18
N VAL A 75 19.14 -1.05 2.50
CA VAL A 75 18.19 -0.01 2.10
C VAL A 75 18.03 0.98 3.24
N THR A 76 18.31 2.24 2.98
CA THR A 76 18.21 3.33 3.97
C THR A 76 17.20 4.37 3.53
N GLY A 77 16.54 4.98 4.52
CA GLY A 77 15.55 6.03 4.27
C GLY A 77 14.13 5.55 4.03
N ALA A 78 13.88 4.24 3.97
CA ALA A 78 12.54 3.68 3.75
C ALA A 78 11.56 4.07 4.86
N ALA A 79 11.96 3.99 6.12
CA ALA A 79 11.13 4.38 7.26
C ALA A 79 10.77 5.87 7.23
N THR A 80 11.77 6.74 6.96
CA THR A 80 11.56 8.19 6.85
C THR A 80 10.66 8.55 5.67
N ALA A 81 10.85 7.89 4.53
CA ALA A 81 10.01 8.06 3.36
C ALA A 81 8.55 7.66 3.67
N MET A 82 8.37 6.57 4.39
CA MET A 82 7.06 6.07 4.79
C MET A 82 6.35 7.02 5.77
N GLU A 83 7.08 7.58 6.73
CA GLU A 83 6.51 8.58 7.64
C GLU A 83 6.05 9.85 6.91
N ARG A 84 6.85 10.35 5.98
CA ARG A 84 6.47 11.49 5.14
C ARG A 84 5.24 11.18 4.31
N PHE A 85 5.20 9.99 3.74
CA PHE A 85 4.08 9.52 2.94
C PHE A 85 2.80 9.39 3.76
N ARG A 86 2.91 8.86 4.99
CA ARG A 86 1.79 8.78 5.94
C ARG A 86 1.23 10.15 6.29
N ARG A 87 2.09 11.16 6.48
CA ARG A 87 1.65 12.54 6.74
C ARG A 87 0.97 13.19 5.53
N ALA A 88 1.47 12.88 4.33
CA ALA A 88 0.91 13.42 3.09
C ALA A 88 -0.41 12.73 2.71
N LYS A 89 -0.55 11.44 3.01
CA LYS A 89 -1.68 10.61 2.59
C LYS A 89 -2.21 9.72 3.73
N PRO A 90 -2.76 10.32 4.79
CA PRO A 90 -3.18 9.58 5.98
C PRO A 90 -4.30 8.57 5.71
N TRP A 91 -5.09 8.74 4.67
CA TRP A 91 -6.18 7.84 4.30
C TRP A 91 -5.73 6.46 3.83
N LEU A 92 -4.46 6.31 3.41
CA LEU A 92 -3.89 5.01 3.01
C LEU A 92 -3.52 4.14 4.22
N PHE A 93 -3.50 4.72 5.40
CA PHE A 93 -3.12 4.06 6.65
C PHE A 93 -4.33 3.87 7.54
N GLY A 94 -4.69 2.64 7.84
CA GLY A 94 -5.87 2.27 8.63
C GLY A 94 -5.84 2.67 10.11
N GLY A 95 -4.91 3.49 10.51
CA GLY A 95 -4.81 4.04 11.87
C GLY A 95 -5.29 5.47 12.01
N ALA A 96 -5.82 6.08 10.97
CA ALA A 96 -6.73 7.17 11.17
C ALA A 96 -8.00 6.55 11.76
N SER A 97 -7.99 6.28 13.05
CA SER A 97 -9.23 6.42 13.80
C SER A 97 -9.77 7.75 13.33
N SER A 98 -10.72 7.73 12.43
CA SER A 98 -11.76 8.71 12.57
C SER A 98 -12.14 8.57 14.05
N THR A 99 -11.65 9.44 14.88
CA THR A 99 -12.46 9.93 15.95
C THR A 99 -13.66 10.53 15.24
N THR A 100 -14.46 9.68 14.65
CA THR A 100 -15.87 9.89 14.70
C THR A 100 -16.09 10.04 16.18
N THR A 101 -16.10 11.26 16.62
CA THR A 101 -16.88 11.62 17.77
C THR A 101 -18.19 10.94 17.44
N ALA A 102 -18.39 9.73 17.96
CA ALA A 102 -19.66 9.09 17.93
C ALA A 102 -20.53 10.10 18.67
N VAL A 103 -21.15 10.97 17.91
CA VAL A 103 -22.34 11.67 18.41
C VAL A 103 -23.17 10.50 18.89
N PRO A 104 -23.33 10.35 20.22
CA PRO A 104 -24.12 9.25 20.72
C PRO A 104 -25.42 9.34 19.94
N PRO A 105 -25.91 8.23 19.36
CA PRO A 105 -27.14 8.29 18.58
C PRO A 105 -28.14 9.01 19.46
N PRO A 106 -28.86 10.00 18.92
CA PRO A 106 -29.82 10.76 19.71
C PRO A 106 -30.61 9.72 20.50
N SER A 107 -30.61 9.84 21.81
CA SER A 107 -31.27 8.91 22.72
C SER A 107 -32.65 8.69 22.13
N GLN A 108 -32.87 7.46 21.62
CA GLN A 108 -34.16 7.14 21.03
C GLN A 108 -35.20 7.48 22.09
N PRO A 109 -36.22 8.28 21.75
CA PRO A 109 -37.29 8.53 22.71
C PRO A 109 -37.77 7.17 23.21
N PRO A 110 -38.01 7.02 24.52
CA PRO A 110 -38.37 5.74 25.11
C PRO A 110 -39.49 5.16 24.26
N ARG A 111 -39.27 3.95 23.73
CA ARG A 111 -40.25 3.29 22.89
C ARG A 111 -41.54 3.27 23.65
N ALA A 112 -42.58 3.88 23.06
CA ALA A 112 -43.93 3.82 23.63
C ALA A 112 -44.26 2.35 23.89
N LYS A 113 -44.66 2.05 25.12
CA LYS A 113 -45.07 0.71 25.49
C LYS A 113 -46.17 0.24 24.53
N ARG A 114 -46.08 -0.99 24.03
CA ARG A 114 -47.12 -1.57 23.22
C ARG A 114 -48.38 -1.75 24.09
N ALA A 115 -49.54 -1.64 23.50
CA ALA A 115 -50.82 -1.84 24.21
C ALA A 115 -50.89 -3.18 24.94
N THR A 116 -50.19 -4.22 24.44
CA THR A 116 -50.05 -5.53 25.07
C THR A 116 -49.19 -5.56 26.33
N ASP A 117 -48.30 -4.59 26.48
CA ASP A 117 -47.33 -4.48 27.59
C ASP A 117 -47.79 -3.48 28.67
N MET A 118 -48.95 -2.85 28.44
CA MET A 118 -49.56 -1.88 29.34
C MET A 118 -50.48 -2.56 30.34
N THR A 119 -50.48 -2.05 31.58
CA THR A 119 -51.55 -2.41 32.51
C THR A 119 -52.89 -1.84 32.04
N PRO A 120 -54.05 -2.41 32.46
CA PRO A 120 -55.34 -1.88 32.08
C PRO A 120 -55.57 -0.37 32.37
N GLU A 121 -54.95 0.13 33.44
CA GLU A 121 -54.98 1.52 33.83
C GLU A 121 -54.11 2.40 32.90
N GLU A 122 -52.90 1.97 32.59
CA GLU A 122 -52.02 2.64 31.63
C GLU A 122 -52.64 2.68 30.21
N TYR A 123 -53.28 1.63 29.80
CA TYR A 123 -53.99 1.55 28.52
C TYR A 123 -55.14 2.56 28.45
N ARG A 124 -55.96 2.63 29.51
CA ARG A 124 -57.07 3.64 29.62
C ARG A 124 -56.53 5.07 29.57
N ALA A 125 -55.45 5.36 30.29
CA ALA A 125 -54.83 6.67 30.29
C ALA A 125 -54.27 7.05 28.92
N ALA A 126 -53.58 6.13 28.26
CA ALA A 126 -53.04 6.36 26.90
C ALA A 126 -54.16 6.55 25.86
N ARG A 127 -55.24 5.79 25.95
CA ARG A 127 -56.38 5.92 25.07
C ARG A 127 -57.12 7.27 25.29
N ALA A 128 -57.28 7.69 26.53
CA ALA A 128 -57.88 9.00 26.84
C ALA A 128 -57.03 10.16 26.32
N ALA A 129 -55.71 10.04 26.38
CA ALA A 129 -54.77 11.07 25.86
C ALA A 129 -54.84 11.15 24.32
N LEU A 130 -55.03 10.04 23.62
CA LEU A 130 -55.21 10.01 22.15
C LEU A 130 -56.53 10.66 21.74
N VAL A 131 -57.63 10.39 22.47
CA VAL A 131 -58.95 10.97 22.18
C VAL A 131 -58.96 12.48 22.42
N ARG A 132 -58.19 12.99 23.37
CA ARG A 132 -58.07 14.43 23.60
C ARG A 132 -57.28 15.21 22.54
N ARG A 133 -56.51 14.48 21.76
CA ARG A 133 -55.66 15.06 20.70
C ARG A 133 -56.40 15.30 19.38
N VAL A 134 -57.59 14.85 19.25
CA VAL A 134 -58.45 15.03 18.06
C VAL A 134 -59.24 16.34 18.13
#